data_cfd0370369aee1a403d37b2c55634848
#
_entry.id   cfd0370369aee1a403d37b2c55634848
#
_cell.length_a   1.000
_cell.length_b   1.000
_cell.length_c   1.000
_cell.angle_alpha   90.00
_cell.angle_beta   90.00
_cell.angle_gamma   90.00
#
_symmetry.space_group_name_H-M   'P 1'
#
loop_
_entity.id
_entity.type
_entity.pdbx_description
1 polymer ?
#
loop_
_entity_poly.entity_id
_entity_poly.type
_entity_poly.pdbx_seq_one_letter_code
_entity_poly.pdbx_strand_id
1 'polypeptide(L)'
;MKLLHVHERATFHGGVEQILHDTAHGLARRGWQQALLHVDPQTDADFLAPFSDSSTSLDILARFRPNVVLLHKVSDPDLVASISCAHPAVRMVHDHDLVCLRRHKYFPLSGRICDKPAGWDCYSNLCFVNRNPAAGGLPVTIRTVGPQKRSIRSQRDMQRFVVGSRWMQDELVMNGIPEERVEVIHPIPASLSQIEPLPHQSECEILYVGQVIRGKGVDLLLQALSRVTQPWHLTIVGTGNHLEYCRRLATSLGIAGQVEFAGWVPHRDLDQYYARAAFTVVPSRWPEPFGMVGVEAMARGRAVVGFSAGGIPDWLCHGVNGLLAPAGDVESLAEAIGCLLGDPEQARRLGRRAARVATNRFTHTGYLEAMQTLLEEVA
;
A
#
# COMPACT_ATOMS: atom_id res chain seq x y z
N MET A 1 20.08 12.16 -17.63
CA MET A 1 19.53 12.90 -16.48
C MET A 1 20.16 12.43 -15.18
N LYS A 2 20.21 13.31 -14.16
CA LYS A 2 20.67 13.00 -12.79
C LYS A 2 19.51 13.13 -11.82
N LEU A 3 19.15 12.03 -11.17
CA LEU A 3 18.06 11.97 -10.18
C LEU A 3 18.61 11.67 -8.80
N LEU A 4 18.31 12.52 -7.82
CA LEU A 4 18.56 12.25 -6.42
C LEU A 4 17.29 11.74 -5.75
N HIS A 5 17.33 10.53 -5.23
CA HIS A 5 16.30 10.02 -4.33
C HIS A 5 16.58 10.48 -2.90
N VAL A 6 15.53 10.81 -2.16
CA VAL A 6 15.62 11.15 -0.73
C VAL A 6 14.66 10.26 0.04
N HIS A 7 15.19 9.48 0.98
CA HIS A 7 14.44 8.52 1.78
C HIS A 7 14.98 8.42 3.20
N GLU A 8 14.20 7.89 4.14
CA GLU A 8 14.68 7.70 5.52
C GLU A 8 15.75 6.62 5.62
N ARG A 9 15.66 5.55 4.81
CA ARG A 9 16.49 4.34 4.92
C ARG A 9 17.17 3.96 3.62
N ALA A 10 18.27 3.22 3.75
CA ALA A 10 18.99 2.62 2.64
C ALA A 10 19.04 1.07 2.76
N THR A 11 17.91 0.48 3.18
CA THR A 11 17.73 -0.97 3.39
C THR A 11 16.32 -1.40 3.03
N PHE A 12 16.13 -2.67 2.67
CA PHE A 12 14.80 -3.23 2.41
C PHE A 12 14.01 -3.44 3.70
N HIS A 13 12.81 -2.84 3.81
CA HIS A 13 11.87 -3.02 4.91
C HIS A 13 10.45 -3.38 4.46
N GLY A 14 10.07 -2.98 3.25
CA GLY A 14 8.71 -3.20 2.74
C GLY A 14 8.51 -2.70 1.33
N GLY A 15 7.24 -2.50 0.96
CA GLY A 15 6.87 -2.14 -0.41
C GLY A 15 7.37 -0.76 -0.86
N VAL A 16 7.58 0.18 0.06
CA VAL A 16 8.08 1.53 -0.29
C VAL A 16 9.52 1.44 -0.79
N GLU A 17 10.37 0.75 -0.05
CA GLU A 17 11.79 0.56 -0.38
C GLU A 17 11.94 -0.28 -1.66
N GLN A 18 11.07 -1.27 -1.86
CA GLN A 18 11.04 -2.04 -3.10
C GLN A 18 10.71 -1.16 -4.31
N ILE A 19 9.67 -0.32 -4.23
CA ILE A 19 9.30 0.60 -5.32
C ILE A 19 10.41 1.62 -5.58
N LEU A 20 11.05 2.17 -4.54
CA LEU A 20 12.17 3.09 -4.69
C LEU A 20 13.32 2.40 -5.43
N HIS A 21 13.72 1.21 -4.98
CA HIS A 21 14.80 0.42 -5.58
C HIS A 21 14.50 0.06 -7.05
N ASP A 22 13.28 -0.44 -7.33
CA ASP A 22 12.87 -0.83 -8.68
C ASP A 22 12.81 0.39 -9.62
N THR A 23 12.36 1.56 -9.11
CA THR A 23 12.35 2.82 -9.85
C THR A 23 13.78 3.24 -10.20
N ALA A 24 14.68 3.25 -9.20
CA ALA A 24 16.07 3.61 -9.42
C ALA A 24 16.76 2.67 -10.42
N HIS A 25 16.57 1.36 -10.26
CA HIS A 25 17.13 0.36 -11.15
C HIS A 25 16.59 0.48 -12.59
N GLY A 26 15.26 0.69 -12.73
CA GLY A 26 14.62 0.86 -14.03
C GLY A 26 15.10 2.12 -14.78
N LEU A 27 15.23 3.24 -14.09
CA LEU A 27 15.73 4.49 -14.67
C LEU A 27 17.24 4.44 -14.96
N ALA A 28 18.04 3.74 -14.11
CA ALA A 28 19.46 3.53 -14.38
C ALA A 28 19.68 2.76 -15.71
N ARG A 29 18.87 1.72 -15.98
CA ARG A 29 18.88 0.98 -17.26
C ARG A 29 18.51 1.86 -18.47
N ARG A 30 17.80 2.97 -18.25
CA ARG A 30 17.45 3.98 -19.26
C ARG A 30 18.50 5.09 -19.36
N GLY A 31 19.66 4.92 -18.73
CA GLY A 31 20.80 5.82 -18.81
C GLY A 31 20.78 7.00 -17.83
N TRP A 32 19.90 6.97 -16.81
CA TRP A 32 19.89 7.99 -15.77
C TRP A 32 20.94 7.68 -14.70
N GLN A 33 21.66 8.70 -14.25
CA GLN A 33 22.51 8.60 -13.06
C GLN A 33 21.63 8.78 -11.82
N GLN A 34 21.78 7.87 -10.87
CA GLN A 34 21.00 7.83 -9.63
C GLN A 34 21.90 8.07 -8.43
N ALA A 35 21.41 8.82 -7.45
CA ALA A 35 22.04 8.94 -6.13
C ALA A 35 20.97 8.86 -5.04
N LEU A 36 21.38 8.53 -3.81
CA LEU A 36 20.49 8.41 -2.66
C LEU A 36 20.99 9.27 -1.47
N LEU A 37 20.14 10.17 -1.01
CA LEU A 37 20.26 10.81 0.30
C LEU A 37 19.37 10.05 1.29
N HIS A 38 19.96 9.53 2.36
CA HIS A 38 19.23 8.79 3.38
C HIS A 38 19.53 9.30 4.79
N VAL A 39 18.58 9.15 5.72
CA VAL A 39 18.70 9.69 7.09
C VAL A 39 19.32 8.65 8.03
N ASP A 40 18.86 7.39 7.96
CA ASP A 40 19.38 6.28 8.76
C ASP A 40 20.77 5.88 8.22
N PRO A 41 21.82 5.80 9.06
CA PRO A 41 23.15 5.41 8.61
C PRO A 41 23.30 3.94 8.20
N GLN A 42 22.30 3.08 8.50
CA GLN A 42 22.33 1.68 8.09
C GLN A 42 22.13 1.56 6.58
N THR A 43 22.96 0.75 5.96
CA THR A 43 22.95 0.52 4.50
C THR A 43 22.95 -0.96 4.18
N ASP A 44 22.35 -1.30 3.03
CA ASP A 44 22.37 -2.62 2.42
C ASP A 44 22.99 -2.49 1.03
N ALA A 45 24.00 -3.31 0.72
CA ALA A 45 24.71 -3.24 -0.54
C ALA A 45 23.81 -3.55 -1.75
N ASP A 46 22.89 -4.52 -1.62
CA ASP A 46 21.95 -4.88 -2.67
C ASP A 46 20.96 -3.73 -2.91
N PHE A 47 20.52 -3.06 -1.83
CA PHE A 47 19.67 -1.88 -1.94
C PHE A 47 20.37 -0.72 -2.65
N LEU A 48 21.66 -0.54 -2.41
CA LEU A 48 22.45 0.54 -2.99
C LEU A 48 22.93 0.27 -4.43
N ALA A 49 22.78 -0.94 -4.94
CA ALA A 49 23.28 -1.34 -6.27
C ALA A 49 22.90 -0.41 -7.44
N PRO A 50 21.69 0.20 -7.53
CA PRO A 50 21.34 1.10 -8.62
C PRO A 50 21.90 2.53 -8.49
N PHE A 51 22.48 2.89 -7.33
CA PHE A 51 22.94 4.24 -7.03
C PHE A 51 24.46 4.37 -7.26
N SER A 52 24.88 5.41 -8.01
CA SER A 52 26.28 5.73 -8.24
C SER A 52 26.93 6.47 -7.03
N ASP A 53 26.08 7.05 -6.15
CA ASP A 53 26.49 7.76 -4.93
C ASP A 53 25.41 7.64 -3.87
N SER A 54 25.81 7.56 -2.59
CA SER A 54 24.89 7.59 -1.45
C SER A 54 25.50 8.33 -0.27
N SER A 55 24.67 9.01 0.51
CA SER A 55 25.13 9.81 1.65
C SER A 55 24.03 10.08 2.65
N THR A 56 24.45 10.33 3.91
CA THR A 56 23.60 10.92 4.96
C THR A 56 23.78 12.44 5.06
N SER A 57 24.71 13.02 4.28
CA SER A 57 24.99 14.47 4.29
C SER A 57 24.37 15.17 3.09
N LEU A 58 23.86 16.39 3.29
CA LEU A 58 23.38 17.28 2.23
C LEU A 58 24.46 17.69 1.22
N ASP A 59 25.75 17.47 1.51
CA ASP A 59 26.84 17.71 0.58
C ASP A 59 26.69 16.94 -0.75
N ILE A 60 25.91 15.85 -0.74
CA ILE A 60 25.55 15.10 -1.95
C ILE A 60 24.85 15.98 -2.99
N LEU A 61 24.06 16.96 -2.60
CA LEU A 61 23.43 17.92 -3.53
C LEU A 61 24.46 18.72 -4.32
N ALA A 62 25.51 19.21 -3.67
CA ALA A 62 26.56 20.00 -4.30
C ALA A 62 27.49 19.16 -5.21
N ARG A 63 27.84 17.93 -4.80
CA ARG A 63 28.75 17.07 -5.56
C ARG A 63 28.05 16.32 -6.70
N PHE A 64 26.83 15.81 -6.46
CA PHE A 64 26.06 15.07 -7.46
C PHE A 64 25.37 15.99 -8.48
N ARG A 65 24.90 17.19 -8.06
CA ARG A 65 24.19 18.19 -8.86
C ARG A 65 23.00 17.58 -9.61
N PRO A 66 21.95 17.16 -8.90
CA PRO A 66 20.77 16.55 -9.50
C PRO A 66 20.03 17.54 -10.42
N ASN A 67 19.45 17.05 -11.51
CA ASN A 67 18.50 17.80 -12.32
C ASN A 67 17.14 17.88 -11.63
N VAL A 68 16.74 16.80 -10.96
CA VAL A 68 15.49 16.69 -10.20
C VAL A 68 15.70 15.84 -8.94
N VAL A 69 14.94 16.13 -7.89
CA VAL A 69 14.94 15.38 -6.63
C VAL A 69 13.61 14.68 -6.44
N LEU A 70 13.62 13.38 -6.20
CA LEU A 70 12.46 12.58 -5.87
C LEU A 70 12.45 12.22 -4.38
N LEU A 71 11.56 12.87 -3.63
CA LEU A 71 11.39 12.61 -2.21
C LEU A 71 10.38 11.47 -2.00
N HIS A 72 10.79 10.46 -1.25
CA HIS A 72 9.91 9.37 -0.81
C HIS A 72 9.45 9.60 0.63
N LYS A 73 9.71 8.69 1.53
CA LYS A 73 9.32 8.81 2.94
C LYS A 73 10.38 9.59 3.70
N VAL A 74 10.08 10.85 4.01
CA VAL A 74 10.93 11.76 4.79
C VAL A 74 10.05 12.46 5.81
N SER A 75 10.36 12.30 7.09
CA SER A 75 9.56 12.83 8.21
C SER A 75 9.97 14.24 8.63
N ASP A 76 11.19 14.68 8.30
CA ASP A 76 11.71 16.00 8.65
C ASP A 76 11.17 17.08 7.69
N PRO A 77 10.27 17.97 8.15
CA PRO A 77 9.68 19.01 7.31
C PRO A 77 10.69 20.12 6.92
N ASP A 78 11.73 20.33 7.73
CA ASP A 78 12.72 21.38 7.45
C ASP A 78 13.68 20.91 6.34
N LEU A 79 14.05 19.62 6.35
CA LEU A 79 14.79 18.98 5.26
C LEU A 79 13.98 19.03 3.94
N VAL A 80 12.69 18.68 3.99
CA VAL A 80 11.82 18.72 2.81
C VAL A 80 11.74 20.13 2.24
N ALA A 81 11.50 21.16 3.08
CA ALA A 81 11.42 22.54 2.65
C ALA A 81 12.74 23.06 2.05
N SER A 82 13.88 22.74 2.67
CA SER A 82 15.20 23.16 2.17
C SER A 82 15.51 22.61 0.79
N ILE A 83 15.18 21.33 0.54
CA ILE A 83 15.41 20.67 -0.76
C ILE A 83 14.46 21.25 -1.81
N SER A 84 13.16 21.33 -1.55
CA SER A 84 12.17 21.74 -2.53
C SER A 84 12.24 23.24 -2.88
N CYS A 85 12.81 24.07 -2.00
CA CYS A 85 13.08 25.48 -2.28
C CYS A 85 14.31 25.67 -3.21
N ALA A 86 15.30 24.78 -3.10
CA ALA A 86 16.59 24.93 -3.80
C ALA A 86 16.68 24.11 -5.11
N HIS A 87 15.85 23.09 -5.28
CA HIS A 87 15.92 22.16 -6.41
C HIS A 87 14.54 21.84 -6.96
N PRO A 88 14.42 21.56 -8.29
CA PRO A 88 13.23 20.93 -8.83
C PRO A 88 12.94 19.61 -8.08
N ALA A 89 11.73 19.48 -7.51
CA ALA A 89 11.42 18.39 -6.61
C ALA A 89 10.02 17.80 -6.83
N VAL A 90 9.96 16.47 -6.78
CA VAL A 90 8.75 15.65 -6.83
C VAL A 90 8.62 14.88 -5.53
N ARG A 91 7.41 14.81 -4.96
CA ARG A 91 7.12 14.00 -3.77
C ARG A 91 6.29 12.77 -4.14
N MET A 92 6.83 11.58 -3.92
CA MET A 92 6.04 10.35 -3.99
C MET A 92 5.45 10.04 -2.62
N VAL A 93 4.11 10.08 -2.52
CA VAL A 93 3.36 9.87 -1.26
C VAL A 93 2.88 8.43 -1.22
N HIS A 94 3.47 7.63 -0.35
CA HIS A 94 3.25 6.19 -0.27
C HIS A 94 2.16 5.77 0.70
N ASP A 95 1.86 6.59 1.71
CA ASP A 95 0.87 6.31 2.75
C ASP A 95 0.24 7.60 3.30
N HIS A 96 -0.52 7.50 4.39
CA HIS A 96 -1.26 8.62 4.97
C HIS A 96 -0.48 9.44 5.98
N ASP A 97 0.83 9.25 6.12
CA ASP A 97 1.62 9.92 7.15
C ASP A 97 1.69 11.44 6.96
N LEU A 98 1.62 11.94 5.72
CA LEU A 98 1.56 13.36 5.41
C LEU A 98 0.26 14.02 5.89
N VAL A 99 -0.89 13.33 5.79
CA VAL A 99 -2.24 13.92 5.96
C VAL A 99 -3.00 13.38 7.17
N CYS A 100 -2.48 12.41 7.91
CA CYS A 100 -3.18 11.77 9.03
C CYS A 100 -2.32 11.60 10.27
N LEU A 101 -2.76 12.12 11.44
CA LEU A 101 -2.09 11.97 12.73
C LEU A 101 -1.82 10.53 13.13
N ARG A 102 -2.73 9.64 12.76
CA ARG A 102 -2.66 8.20 13.08
C ARG A 102 -1.99 7.38 11.98
N ARG A 103 -1.78 7.96 10.81
CA ARG A 103 -1.27 7.28 9.61
C ARG A 103 -2.19 6.17 9.08
N HIS A 104 -3.45 6.11 9.55
CA HIS A 104 -4.37 5.01 9.25
C HIS A 104 -5.65 5.44 8.54
N LYS A 105 -5.97 6.74 8.55
CA LYS A 105 -7.12 7.33 7.85
C LYS A 105 -8.47 6.64 8.12
N TYR A 106 -8.64 6.08 9.32
CA TYR A 106 -9.93 5.62 9.83
C TYR A 106 -10.10 6.01 11.30
N PHE A 107 -11.34 6.24 11.72
CA PHE A 107 -11.67 6.66 13.07
C PHE A 107 -11.43 5.51 14.08
N PRO A 108 -10.76 5.77 15.22
CA PRO A 108 -10.33 4.72 16.15
C PRO A 108 -11.49 3.96 16.80
N LEU A 109 -12.62 4.63 17.07
CA LEU A 109 -13.77 4.03 17.75
C LEU A 109 -14.71 3.33 16.76
N SER A 110 -15.17 4.03 15.72
CA SER A 110 -16.14 3.48 14.77
C SER A 110 -15.51 2.53 13.74
N GLY A 111 -14.20 2.62 13.48
CA GLY A 111 -13.55 1.89 12.39
C GLY A 111 -13.89 2.38 10.98
N ARG A 112 -14.76 3.39 10.85
CA ARG A 112 -15.13 3.99 9.55
C ARG A 112 -13.96 4.74 8.95
N ILE A 113 -13.84 4.70 7.62
CA ILE A 113 -12.83 5.48 6.87
C ILE A 113 -13.05 6.97 7.16
N CYS A 114 -11.96 7.70 7.37
CA CYS A 114 -11.98 9.12 7.63
C CYS A 114 -11.95 9.90 6.30
N ASP A 115 -12.99 10.66 6.06
CA ASP A 115 -13.20 11.54 4.91
C ASP A 115 -12.92 13.02 5.23
N LYS A 116 -12.15 13.32 6.29
CA LYS A 116 -11.88 14.68 6.77
C LYS A 116 -10.41 15.07 6.60
N PRO A 117 -10.12 16.35 6.33
CA PRO A 117 -8.74 16.86 6.37
C PRO A 117 -8.17 16.83 7.79
N ALA A 118 -6.85 16.93 7.91
CA ALA A 118 -6.20 17.08 9.22
C ALA A 118 -6.63 18.41 9.89
N GLY A 119 -7.40 18.31 10.96
CA GLY A 119 -8.00 19.48 11.61
C GLY A 119 -8.71 19.17 12.91
N TRP A 120 -9.78 19.94 13.21
CA TRP A 120 -10.59 19.79 14.42
C TRP A 120 -11.23 18.39 14.55
N ASP A 121 -11.63 17.79 13.45
CA ASP A 121 -12.19 16.42 13.42
C ASP A 121 -11.24 15.38 13.99
N CYS A 122 -9.94 15.62 13.96
CA CYS A 122 -8.95 14.73 14.60
C CYS A 122 -9.06 14.74 16.13
N TYR A 123 -9.52 15.84 16.72
CA TYR A 123 -9.73 15.94 18.18
C TYR A 123 -11.09 15.39 18.58
N SER A 124 -12.16 15.76 17.87
CA SER A 124 -13.52 15.27 18.16
C SER A 124 -13.67 13.75 18.04
N ASN A 125 -12.87 13.12 17.16
CA ASN A 125 -12.87 11.66 16.95
C ASN A 125 -11.72 10.93 17.66
N LEU A 126 -11.07 11.56 18.67
CA LEU A 126 -9.98 10.97 19.46
C LEU A 126 -8.78 10.47 18.65
N CYS A 127 -8.57 10.98 17.43
CA CYS A 127 -7.44 10.60 16.58
C CYS A 127 -6.09 11.06 17.15
N PHE A 128 -6.09 12.05 18.04
CA PHE A 128 -4.91 12.57 18.72
C PHE A 128 -4.36 11.61 19.79
N VAL A 129 -5.13 10.59 20.23
CA VAL A 129 -4.70 9.59 21.20
C VAL A 129 -4.16 8.37 20.45
N ASN A 130 -2.87 8.08 20.64
CA ASN A 130 -2.23 6.90 20.05
C ASN A 130 -1.76 5.95 21.15
N ARG A 131 -1.96 4.64 20.97
CA ARG A 131 -1.37 3.63 21.85
C ARG A 131 0.12 3.51 21.57
N ASN A 132 0.91 3.50 22.63
CA ASN A 132 2.35 3.24 22.56
C ASN A 132 2.72 2.11 23.53
N PRO A 133 2.64 0.85 23.12
CA PRO A 133 2.93 -0.29 23.98
C PRO A 133 4.41 -0.43 24.37
N ALA A 134 5.32 0.27 23.69
CA ALA A 134 6.78 0.18 23.94
C ALA A 134 7.31 1.24 24.93
N ALA A 135 6.51 2.20 25.36
CA ALA A 135 6.92 3.19 26.33
C ALA A 135 6.81 2.62 27.76
N GLY A 136 7.89 2.61 28.51
CA GLY A 136 7.93 2.28 29.93
C GLY A 136 7.18 3.30 30.84
N GLY A 137 6.19 4.01 30.30
CA GLY A 137 5.33 5.00 30.91
C GLY A 137 3.86 4.79 30.57
N LEU A 138 3.09 5.88 30.47
CA LEU A 138 1.69 5.81 30.06
C LEU A 138 1.56 5.13 28.67
N PRO A 139 0.66 4.14 28.52
CA PRO A 139 0.53 3.35 27.28
C PRO A 139 -0.09 4.15 26.11
N VAL A 140 -0.15 5.47 26.23
CA VAL A 140 -0.73 6.39 25.26
C VAL A 140 0.19 7.57 25.01
N THR A 141 0.28 8.01 23.75
CA THR A 141 0.92 9.28 23.35
C THR A 141 -0.13 10.22 22.77
N ILE A 142 0.00 11.50 23.07
CA ILE A 142 -0.85 12.55 22.52
C ILE A 142 -0.12 13.18 21.33
N ARG A 143 -0.78 13.22 20.16
CA ARG A 143 -0.31 13.90 18.96
C ARG A 143 -1.20 15.07 18.64
N THR A 144 -0.62 16.22 18.30
CA THR A 144 -1.36 17.40 17.90
C THR A 144 -1.37 17.56 16.37
N VAL A 145 -2.32 18.35 15.86
CA VAL A 145 -2.43 18.65 14.42
C VAL A 145 -1.33 19.60 13.93
N GLY A 146 -0.66 20.33 14.84
CA GLY A 146 0.38 21.31 14.51
C GLY A 146 1.52 20.74 13.65
N PRO A 147 2.20 19.65 14.07
CA PRO A 147 3.24 19.00 13.27
C PRO A 147 2.75 18.57 11.89
N GLN A 148 1.52 18.02 11.81
CA GLN A 148 0.92 17.61 10.54
C GLN A 148 0.74 18.78 9.58
N LYS A 149 0.21 19.91 10.07
CA LYS A 149 0.08 21.15 9.29
C LYS A 149 1.44 21.69 8.86
N ARG A 150 2.47 21.59 9.72
CA ARG A 150 3.85 21.99 9.35
C ARG A 150 4.36 21.11 8.22
N SER A 151 4.17 19.79 8.30
CA SER A 151 4.57 18.83 7.26
C SER A 151 3.86 19.12 5.93
N ILE A 152 2.57 19.45 5.92
CA ILE A 152 1.85 19.87 4.69
C ILE A 152 2.41 21.18 4.16
N ARG A 153 2.69 22.17 5.03
CA ARG A 153 3.24 23.47 4.62
C ARG A 153 4.65 23.37 4.02
N SER A 154 5.48 22.44 4.51
CA SER A 154 6.82 22.21 3.95
C SER A 154 6.80 21.68 2.51
N GLN A 155 5.63 21.25 2.02
CA GLN A 155 5.43 20.80 0.64
C GLN A 155 5.07 21.94 -0.33
N ARG A 156 5.04 23.22 0.13
CA ARG A 156 4.56 24.37 -0.67
C ARG A 156 5.31 24.50 -2.00
N ASP A 157 6.62 24.32 -1.97
CA ASP A 157 7.51 24.56 -3.11
C ASP A 157 7.73 23.29 -3.96
N MET A 158 7.07 22.18 -3.59
CA MET A 158 7.08 20.94 -4.36
C MET A 158 6.37 21.14 -5.71
N GLN A 159 7.03 20.86 -6.82
CA GLN A 159 6.45 21.05 -8.15
C GLN A 159 5.35 20.04 -8.46
N ARG A 160 5.56 18.75 -8.12
CA ARG A 160 4.59 17.67 -8.35
C ARG A 160 4.54 16.71 -7.18
N PHE A 161 3.40 16.04 -7.06
CA PHE A 161 3.16 14.92 -6.15
C PHE A 161 2.77 13.70 -6.96
N VAL A 162 3.31 12.55 -6.62
CA VAL A 162 2.90 11.25 -7.16
C VAL A 162 2.19 10.47 -6.07
N VAL A 163 1.02 9.96 -6.39
CA VAL A 163 0.19 9.13 -5.49
C VAL A 163 -0.20 7.82 -6.17
N GLY A 164 -0.42 6.77 -5.36
CA GLY A 164 -0.74 5.44 -5.87
C GLY A 164 -2.18 5.26 -6.35
N SER A 165 -3.11 6.18 -6.03
CA SER A 165 -4.52 6.04 -6.35
C SER A 165 -5.25 7.38 -6.39
N ARG A 166 -6.44 7.40 -7.03
CA ARG A 166 -7.33 8.56 -7.04
C ARG A 166 -7.78 8.95 -5.63
N TRP A 167 -8.02 7.96 -4.79
CA TRP A 167 -8.36 8.22 -3.39
C TRP A 167 -7.25 8.99 -2.66
N MET A 168 -5.97 8.65 -2.90
CA MET A 168 -4.83 9.40 -2.36
C MET A 168 -4.72 10.81 -2.94
N GLN A 169 -5.08 11.01 -4.22
CA GLN A 169 -5.16 12.34 -4.84
C GLN A 169 -6.20 13.20 -4.11
N ASP A 170 -7.42 12.70 -3.94
CA ASP A 170 -8.50 13.39 -3.22
C ASP A 170 -8.06 13.77 -1.79
N GLU A 171 -7.32 12.88 -1.11
CA GLU A 171 -6.77 13.14 0.22
C GLU A 171 -5.78 14.30 0.24
N LEU A 172 -4.88 14.40 -0.72
CA LEU A 172 -3.94 15.52 -0.80
C LEU A 172 -4.66 16.82 -1.13
N VAL A 173 -5.60 16.80 -2.08
CA VAL A 173 -6.41 17.96 -2.47
C VAL A 173 -7.24 18.45 -1.28
N MET A 174 -7.90 17.56 -0.55
CA MET A 174 -8.65 17.88 0.66
C MET A 174 -7.77 18.55 1.74
N ASN A 175 -6.48 18.25 1.78
CA ASN A 175 -5.52 18.84 2.71
C ASN A 175 -4.81 20.09 2.14
N GLY A 176 -5.25 20.63 1.00
CA GLY A 176 -4.82 21.90 0.43
C GLY A 176 -3.66 21.84 -0.55
N ILE A 177 -3.32 20.65 -1.07
CA ILE A 177 -2.42 20.50 -2.22
C ILE A 177 -3.24 20.75 -3.50
N PRO A 178 -2.81 21.64 -4.42
CA PRO A 178 -3.51 21.88 -5.68
C PRO A 178 -3.62 20.61 -6.54
N GLU A 179 -4.80 20.35 -7.10
CA GLU A 179 -5.07 19.13 -7.87
C GLU A 179 -4.14 18.99 -9.08
N GLU A 180 -3.86 20.10 -9.77
CA GLU A 180 -2.96 20.17 -10.93
C GLU A 180 -1.49 19.80 -10.63
N ARG A 181 -1.14 19.70 -9.35
CA ARG A 181 0.18 19.24 -8.92
C ARG A 181 0.20 17.76 -8.52
N VAL A 182 -0.94 17.08 -8.49
CA VAL A 182 -1.03 15.69 -8.01
C VAL A 182 -1.29 14.75 -9.17
N GLU A 183 -0.33 13.89 -9.45
CA GLU A 183 -0.38 12.88 -10.51
C GLU A 183 -0.65 11.50 -9.91
N VAL A 184 -1.58 10.75 -10.51
CA VAL A 184 -1.86 9.37 -10.11
C VAL A 184 -1.02 8.42 -10.96
N ILE A 185 0.04 7.88 -10.35
CA ILE A 185 0.91 6.87 -10.96
C ILE A 185 0.93 5.65 -10.04
N HIS A 186 0.34 4.56 -10.49
CA HIS A 186 0.26 3.34 -9.70
C HIS A 186 1.66 2.73 -9.48
N PRO A 187 2.06 2.47 -8.23
CA PRO A 187 3.41 1.98 -7.91
C PRO A 187 3.54 0.48 -8.22
N ILE A 188 3.97 0.14 -9.41
CA ILE A 188 4.07 -1.25 -9.86
C ILE A 188 5.51 -1.75 -9.75
N PRO A 189 5.81 -2.74 -8.87
CA PRO A 189 7.14 -3.30 -8.71
C PRO A 189 7.55 -4.15 -9.91
N ALA A 190 8.86 -4.29 -10.13
CA ALA A 190 9.42 -5.08 -11.22
C ALA A 190 9.00 -6.56 -11.15
N SER A 191 8.85 -7.09 -9.94
CA SER A 191 8.44 -8.48 -9.70
C SER A 191 7.06 -8.82 -10.27
N LEU A 192 6.15 -7.83 -10.39
CA LEU A 192 4.81 -8.09 -10.96
C LEU A 192 4.88 -8.54 -12.42
N SER A 193 5.86 -8.04 -13.19
CA SER A 193 6.05 -8.41 -14.61
C SER A 193 6.48 -9.86 -14.82
N GLN A 194 6.89 -10.56 -13.75
CA GLN A 194 7.32 -11.96 -13.76
C GLN A 194 6.21 -12.93 -13.32
N ILE A 195 5.06 -12.39 -12.92
CA ILE A 195 3.93 -13.18 -12.44
C ILE A 195 3.09 -13.62 -13.63
N GLU A 196 2.81 -14.93 -13.67
CA GLU A 196 1.93 -15.56 -14.67
C GLU A 196 0.68 -16.14 -14.01
N PRO A 197 -0.43 -16.29 -14.76
CA PRO A 197 -1.61 -16.95 -14.26
C PRO A 197 -1.33 -18.40 -13.85
N LEU A 198 -1.75 -18.77 -12.65
CA LEU A 198 -1.56 -20.10 -12.07
C LEU A 198 -2.82 -20.98 -12.28
N PRO A 199 -2.68 -22.32 -12.37
CA PRO A 199 -3.81 -23.23 -12.40
C PRO A 199 -4.61 -23.15 -11.10
N HIS A 200 -5.93 -23.37 -11.18
CA HIS A 200 -6.80 -23.50 -10.01
C HIS A 200 -6.78 -24.95 -9.51
N GLN A 201 -6.38 -25.15 -8.26
CA GLN A 201 -6.28 -26.47 -7.63
C GLN A 201 -7.44 -26.79 -6.68
N SER A 202 -8.17 -25.76 -6.21
CA SER A 202 -9.31 -25.92 -5.32
C SER A 202 -10.46 -24.98 -5.72
N GLU A 203 -11.68 -25.30 -5.31
CA GLU A 203 -12.89 -24.50 -5.51
C GLU A 203 -13.39 -23.85 -4.23
N CYS A 204 -12.90 -24.28 -3.07
CA CYS A 204 -13.35 -23.80 -1.76
C CYS A 204 -12.22 -23.16 -0.93
N GLU A 205 -11.00 -23.11 -1.43
CA GLU A 205 -9.87 -22.49 -0.73
C GLU A 205 -9.88 -20.98 -0.94
N ILE A 206 -9.92 -20.24 0.15
CA ILE A 206 -9.86 -18.77 0.19
C ILE A 206 -8.47 -18.36 0.66
N LEU A 207 -7.87 -17.38 0.02
CA LEU A 207 -6.54 -16.89 0.39
C LEU A 207 -6.61 -15.43 0.87
N TYR A 208 -5.96 -15.19 2.01
CA TYR A 208 -5.55 -13.86 2.44
C TYR A 208 -4.03 -13.77 2.46
N VAL A 209 -3.47 -12.72 1.88
CA VAL A 209 -2.02 -12.40 1.93
C VAL A 209 -1.84 -10.98 2.47
N GLY A 210 -1.01 -10.82 3.49
CA GLY A 210 -0.67 -9.51 4.02
C GLY A 210 -0.42 -9.47 5.52
N GLN A 211 -0.06 -8.29 6.03
CA GLN A 211 0.13 -8.11 7.47
C GLN A 211 -1.18 -8.36 8.24
N VAL A 212 -1.11 -9.12 9.32
CA VAL A 212 -2.26 -9.36 10.21
C VAL A 212 -2.29 -8.26 11.28
N ILE A 213 -2.70 -7.07 10.84
CA ILE A 213 -2.92 -5.89 11.68
C ILE A 213 -4.39 -5.47 11.58
N ARG A 214 -4.89 -4.73 12.56
CA ARG A 214 -6.32 -4.32 12.61
C ARG A 214 -6.78 -3.63 11.32
N GLY A 215 -5.94 -2.78 10.73
CA GLY A 215 -6.27 -2.05 9.50
C GLY A 215 -6.50 -2.94 8.28
N LYS A 216 -5.90 -4.13 8.24
CA LYS A 216 -6.05 -5.09 7.13
C LYS A 216 -7.30 -5.97 7.21
N GLY A 217 -8.07 -5.90 8.32
CA GLY A 217 -9.43 -6.41 8.40
C GLY A 217 -9.60 -7.93 8.42
N VAL A 218 -8.57 -8.69 8.80
CA VAL A 218 -8.67 -10.17 8.94
C VAL A 218 -9.79 -10.56 9.91
N ASP A 219 -9.99 -9.77 10.96
CA ASP A 219 -11.10 -9.94 11.91
C ASP A 219 -12.49 -9.78 11.24
N LEU A 220 -12.63 -8.86 10.28
CA LEU A 220 -13.87 -8.70 9.51
C LEU A 220 -14.07 -9.88 8.53
N LEU A 221 -13.00 -10.39 7.93
CA LEU A 221 -13.06 -11.59 7.09
C LEU A 221 -13.54 -12.81 7.89
N LEU A 222 -13.01 -13.04 9.08
CA LEU A 222 -13.45 -14.13 9.96
C LEU A 222 -14.91 -14.00 10.33
N GLN A 223 -15.38 -12.78 10.64
CA GLN A 223 -16.81 -12.52 10.91
C GLN A 223 -17.68 -12.75 9.67
N ALA A 224 -17.22 -12.41 8.47
CA ALA A 224 -17.95 -12.70 7.24
C ALA A 224 -18.04 -14.20 6.98
N LEU A 225 -16.92 -14.92 7.11
CA LEU A 225 -16.88 -16.37 6.89
C LEU A 225 -17.71 -17.17 7.88
N SER A 226 -17.90 -16.70 9.11
CA SER A 226 -18.81 -17.36 10.07
C SER A 226 -20.30 -17.32 9.64
N ARG A 227 -20.66 -16.54 8.63
CA ARG A 227 -22.02 -16.42 8.07
C ARG A 227 -22.19 -17.15 6.73
N VAL A 228 -21.08 -17.59 6.14
CA VAL A 228 -21.08 -18.31 4.86
C VAL A 228 -21.47 -19.77 5.11
N THR A 229 -22.44 -20.25 4.32
CA THR A 229 -22.98 -21.63 4.47
C THR A 229 -22.35 -22.63 3.50
N GLN A 230 -21.75 -22.18 2.41
CA GLN A 230 -21.02 -23.03 1.47
C GLN A 230 -19.77 -23.60 2.16
N PRO A 231 -19.26 -24.78 1.74
CA PRO A 231 -17.99 -25.27 2.22
C PRO A 231 -16.84 -24.34 1.85
N TRP A 232 -15.98 -24.01 2.81
CA TRP A 232 -14.80 -23.18 2.59
C TRP A 232 -13.66 -23.56 3.51
N HIS A 233 -12.46 -23.21 3.09
CA HIS A 233 -11.25 -23.21 3.91
C HIS A 233 -10.51 -21.89 3.70
N LEU A 234 -9.94 -21.30 4.75
CA LEU A 234 -9.20 -20.04 4.68
C LEU A 234 -7.74 -20.26 5.05
N THR A 235 -6.84 -19.91 4.13
CA THR A 235 -5.41 -19.77 4.44
C THR A 235 -5.05 -18.28 4.62
N ILE A 236 -4.46 -17.95 5.77
CA ILE A 236 -3.95 -16.61 6.11
C ILE A 236 -2.43 -16.65 6.05
N VAL A 237 -1.87 -16.00 5.03
CA VAL A 237 -0.42 -15.82 4.86
C VAL A 237 -0.03 -14.45 5.35
N GLY A 238 0.77 -14.40 6.42
CA GLY A 238 1.28 -13.19 7.04
C GLY A 238 1.29 -13.22 8.55
N THR A 239 1.91 -12.19 9.13
CA THR A 239 2.02 -12.01 10.59
C THR A 239 1.67 -10.56 10.97
N GLY A 240 1.51 -10.31 12.25
CA GLY A 240 1.24 -8.97 12.76
C GLY A 240 0.67 -8.96 14.17
N ASN A 241 0.54 -7.78 14.74
CA ASN A 241 0.13 -7.58 16.13
C ASN A 241 -1.35 -7.90 16.41
N HIS A 242 -2.14 -8.20 15.38
CA HIS A 242 -3.56 -8.59 15.51
C HIS A 242 -3.76 -10.10 15.36
N LEU A 243 -2.71 -10.88 15.09
CA LEU A 243 -2.77 -12.31 14.82
C LEU A 243 -3.42 -13.09 15.96
N GLU A 244 -2.98 -12.89 17.20
CA GLU A 244 -3.51 -13.60 18.37
C GLU A 244 -4.99 -13.26 18.66
N TYR A 245 -5.39 -12.02 18.36
CA TYR A 245 -6.80 -11.66 18.41
C TYR A 245 -7.61 -12.44 17.37
N CYS A 246 -7.12 -12.54 16.14
CA CYS A 246 -7.79 -13.27 15.05
C CYS A 246 -7.90 -14.77 15.36
N ARG A 247 -6.87 -15.40 15.96
CA ARG A 247 -6.93 -16.81 16.41
C ARG A 247 -8.04 -17.03 17.43
N ARG A 248 -8.10 -16.19 18.48
CA ARG A 248 -9.16 -16.27 19.49
C ARG A 248 -10.55 -16.00 18.90
N LEU A 249 -10.65 -15.06 17.96
CA LEU A 249 -11.90 -14.75 17.26
C LEU A 249 -12.38 -15.96 16.45
N ALA A 250 -11.51 -16.62 15.69
CA ALA A 250 -11.84 -17.82 14.92
C ALA A 250 -12.39 -18.94 15.85
N THR A 251 -11.76 -19.13 17.02
CA THR A 251 -12.24 -20.08 18.04
C THR A 251 -13.62 -19.68 18.59
N SER A 252 -13.82 -18.39 18.93
CA SER A 252 -15.10 -17.91 19.48
C SER A 252 -16.25 -17.96 18.47
N LEU A 253 -15.95 -17.87 17.17
CA LEU A 253 -16.90 -18.02 16.07
C LEU A 253 -17.16 -19.48 15.69
N GLY A 254 -16.44 -20.46 16.27
CA GLY A 254 -16.57 -21.88 15.97
C GLY A 254 -15.97 -22.33 14.62
N ILE A 255 -15.13 -21.49 14.01
CA ILE A 255 -14.57 -21.73 12.66
C ILE A 255 -13.06 -22.04 12.66
N ALA A 256 -12.45 -22.22 13.84
CA ALA A 256 -11.00 -22.42 13.95
C ALA A 256 -10.47 -23.62 13.14
N GLY A 257 -11.26 -24.69 12.99
CA GLY A 257 -10.88 -25.87 12.20
C GLY A 257 -10.84 -25.65 10.68
N GLN A 258 -11.38 -24.54 10.20
CA GLN A 258 -11.42 -24.17 8.76
C GLN A 258 -10.41 -23.06 8.42
N VAL A 259 -9.61 -22.59 9.40
CA VAL A 259 -8.68 -21.47 9.22
C VAL A 259 -7.24 -21.92 9.48
N GLU A 260 -6.42 -21.86 8.45
CA GLU A 260 -4.97 -22.06 8.52
C GLU A 260 -4.29 -20.70 8.69
N PHE A 261 -3.46 -20.54 9.71
CA PHE A 261 -2.56 -19.40 9.89
C PHE A 261 -1.14 -19.82 9.51
N ALA A 262 -0.79 -19.67 8.23
CA ALA A 262 0.49 -20.11 7.66
C ALA A 262 1.71 -19.28 8.14
N GLY A 263 1.47 -18.12 8.78
CA GLY A 263 2.55 -17.24 9.19
C GLY A 263 3.17 -16.47 8.02
N TRP A 264 4.37 -15.92 8.24
CA TRP A 264 5.10 -15.21 7.19
C TRP A 264 5.71 -16.20 6.18
N VAL A 265 5.51 -15.89 4.89
CA VAL A 265 6.01 -16.69 3.76
C VAL A 265 6.82 -15.78 2.84
N PRO A 266 8.02 -16.18 2.38
CA PRO A 266 8.79 -15.44 1.39
C PRO A 266 7.98 -15.23 0.10
N HIS A 267 8.18 -14.07 -0.56
CA HIS A 267 7.43 -13.73 -1.78
C HIS A 267 7.57 -14.80 -2.88
N ARG A 268 8.75 -15.40 -3.03
CA ARG A 268 9.04 -16.47 -3.99
C ARG A 268 8.23 -17.78 -3.75
N ASP A 269 7.73 -17.95 -2.54
CA ASP A 269 6.99 -19.17 -2.14
C ASP A 269 5.47 -18.94 -2.11
N LEU A 270 4.99 -17.73 -2.48
CA LEU A 270 3.57 -17.40 -2.48
C LEU A 270 2.77 -18.12 -3.56
N ASP A 271 3.39 -18.50 -4.67
CA ASP A 271 2.69 -19.08 -5.82
C ASP A 271 1.97 -20.39 -5.46
N GLN A 272 2.50 -21.21 -4.55
CA GLN A 272 1.82 -22.42 -4.08
C GLN A 272 0.49 -22.13 -3.35
N TYR A 273 0.41 -21.01 -2.61
CA TYR A 273 -0.83 -20.58 -1.94
C TYR A 273 -1.83 -20.02 -2.92
N TYR A 274 -1.36 -19.19 -3.85
CA TYR A 274 -2.22 -18.70 -4.92
C TYR A 274 -2.73 -19.80 -5.83
N ALA A 275 -1.92 -20.82 -6.16
CA ALA A 275 -2.35 -21.96 -6.98
C ALA A 275 -3.50 -22.76 -6.32
N ARG A 276 -3.44 -22.95 -4.99
CA ARG A 276 -4.51 -23.60 -4.22
C ARG A 276 -5.78 -22.75 -4.13
N ALA A 277 -5.67 -21.44 -4.15
CA ALA A 277 -6.79 -20.54 -3.93
C ALA A 277 -7.82 -20.55 -5.06
N ALA A 278 -9.10 -20.65 -4.75
CA ALA A 278 -10.20 -20.34 -5.65
C ALA A 278 -10.27 -18.85 -5.96
N PHE A 279 -10.10 -18.03 -4.95
CA PHE A 279 -10.01 -16.55 -5.03
C PHE A 279 -9.29 -15.99 -3.80
N THR A 280 -8.98 -14.69 -3.87
CA THR A 280 -8.30 -13.97 -2.80
C THR A 280 -9.23 -12.93 -2.18
N VAL A 281 -9.10 -12.68 -0.87
CA VAL A 281 -9.88 -11.65 -0.19
C VAL A 281 -8.97 -10.53 0.32
N VAL A 282 -9.37 -9.27 0.06
CA VAL A 282 -8.69 -8.05 0.53
C VAL A 282 -9.68 -7.25 1.39
N PRO A 283 -9.83 -7.62 2.69
CA PRO A 283 -10.86 -7.10 3.58
C PRO A 283 -10.40 -5.83 4.32
N SER A 284 -9.57 -5.01 3.69
CA SER A 284 -8.93 -3.86 4.35
C SER A 284 -9.96 -2.85 4.85
N ARG A 285 -9.96 -2.64 6.18
CA ARG A 285 -10.66 -1.53 6.85
C ARG A 285 -9.94 -0.21 6.61
N TRP A 286 -8.66 -0.27 6.57
CA TRP A 286 -7.76 0.83 6.22
C TRP A 286 -7.95 1.19 4.73
N PRO A 287 -8.09 2.47 4.38
CA PRO A 287 -8.08 2.87 2.98
C PRO A 287 -6.68 2.60 2.41
N GLU A 288 -6.60 1.60 1.55
CA GLU A 288 -5.33 1.23 0.93
C GLU A 288 -4.80 2.39 0.08
N PRO A 289 -3.52 2.76 0.18
CA PRO A 289 -2.94 3.72 -0.77
C PRO A 289 -3.06 3.26 -2.22
N PHE A 290 -2.85 1.96 -2.46
CA PHE A 290 -3.12 1.27 -3.73
C PHE A 290 -3.62 -0.15 -3.49
N GLY A 291 -2.89 -0.96 -2.70
CA GLY A 291 -3.28 -2.34 -2.39
C GLY A 291 -2.67 -3.37 -3.35
N MET A 292 -1.35 -3.36 -3.49
CA MET A 292 -0.59 -4.23 -4.41
C MET A 292 -0.96 -5.70 -4.35
N VAL A 293 -1.26 -6.24 -3.16
CA VAL A 293 -1.61 -7.66 -2.96
C VAL A 293 -2.80 -8.10 -3.82
N GLY A 294 -3.75 -7.18 -4.06
CA GLY A 294 -4.88 -7.48 -4.96
C GLY A 294 -4.45 -7.59 -6.41
N VAL A 295 -3.58 -6.69 -6.88
CA VAL A 295 -3.04 -6.75 -8.25
C VAL A 295 -2.14 -7.96 -8.45
N GLU A 296 -1.38 -8.36 -7.43
CA GLU A 296 -0.59 -9.59 -7.44
C GLU A 296 -1.46 -10.85 -7.53
N ALA A 297 -2.61 -10.88 -6.84
CA ALA A 297 -3.59 -11.94 -6.95
C ALA A 297 -4.21 -11.99 -8.37
N MET A 298 -4.55 -10.81 -8.92
CA MET A 298 -5.07 -10.66 -10.26
C MET A 298 -4.08 -11.17 -11.32
N ALA A 299 -2.80 -10.83 -11.21
CA ALA A 299 -1.76 -11.30 -12.13
C ALA A 299 -1.65 -12.83 -12.14
N ARG A 300 -1.88 -13.49 -10.99
CA ARG A 300 -1.93 -14.95 -10.85
C ARG A 300 -3.26 -15.58 -11.31
N GLY A 301 -4.15 -14.79 -11.88
CA GLY A 301 -5.45 -15.27 -12.37
C GLY A 301 -6.49 -15.52 -11.28
N ARG A 302 -6.32 -14.92 -10.10
CA ARG A 302 -7.30 -15.04 -9.01
C ARG A 302 -8.28 -13.89 -9.06
N ALA A 303 -9.56 -14.22 -8.97
CA ALA A 303 -10.57 -13.21 -8.66
C ALA A 303 -10.29 -12.62 -7.28
N VAL A 304 -10.67 -11.36 -7.08
CA VAL A 304 -10.52 -10.71 -5.77
C VAL A 304 -11.89 -10.32 -5.23
N VAL A 305 -12.13 -10.64 -3.96
CA VAL A 305 -13.24 -10.08 -3.18
C VAL A 305 -12.64 -9.06 -2.22
N GLY A 306 -13.14 -7.82 -2.21
CA GLY A 306 -12.56 -6.78 -1.37
C GLY A 306 -13.54 -5.73 -0.92
N PHE A 307 -13.17 -4.98 0.11
CA PHE A 307 -13.88 -3.76 0.47
C PHE A 307 -13.52 -2.61 -0.45
N SER A 308 -14.49 -1.74 -0.74
CA SER A 308 -14.27 -0.46 -1.42
C SER A 308 -13.58 0.51 -0.46
N ALA A 309 -12.26 0.33 -0.25
CA ALA A 309 -11.47 1.05 0.74
C ALA A 309 -10.20 1.66 0.13
N GLY A 310 -10.13 2.98 0.08
CA GLY A 310 -9.00 3.70 -0.50
C GLY A 310 -8.84 3.43 -1.99
N GLY A 311 -7.63 3.05 -2.42
CA GLY A 311 -7.28 2.77 -3.82
C GLY A 311 -7.72 1.42 -4.37
N ILE A 312 -8.42 0.58 -3.59
CA ILE A 312 -8.92 -0.72 -4.09
C ILE A 312 -9.83 -0.56 -5.33
N PRO A 313 -10.77 0.41 -5.40
CA PRO A 313 -11.60 0.62 -6.58
C PRO A 313 -10.83 1.02 -7.85
N ASP A 314 -9.58 1.45 -7.75
CA ASP A 314 -8.78 1.81 -8.92
C ASP A 314 -8.38 0.58 -9.77
N TRP A 315 -8.34 -0.60 -9.16
CA TRP A 315 -7.99 -1.85 -9.82
C TRP A 315 -9.06 -2.95 -9.73
N LEU A 316 -9.95 -2.91 -8.73
CA LEU A 316 -11.02 -3.90 -8.54
C LEU A 316 -12.36 -3.33 -9.01
N CYS A 317 -12.87 -3.84 -10.13
CA CYS A 317 -14.16 -3.48 -10.69
C CYS A 317 -15.18 -4.59 -10.41
N HIS A 318 -16.26 -4.26 -9.67
CA HIS A 318 -17.31 -5.21 -9.29
C HIS A 318 -17.92 -5.91 -10.52
N GLY A 319 -17.99 -7.25 -10.49
CA GLY A 319 -18.53 -8.08 -11.57
C GLY A 319 -17.66 -8.20 -12.82
N VAL A 320 -16.52 -7.52 -12.88
CA VAL A 320 -15.59 -7.54 -14.03
C VAL A 320 -14.37 -8.41 -13.74
N ASN A 321 -13.61 -8.10 -12.70
CA ASN A 321 -12.37 -8.80 -12.30
C ASN A 321 -12.39 -9.26 -10.84
N GLY A 322 -13.55 -9.15 -10.19
CA GLY A 322 -13.79 -9.55 -8.81
C GLY A 322 -15.07 -8.95 -8.26
N LEU A 323 -15.25 -8.96 -6.95
CA LEU A 323 -16.43 -8.43 -6.28
C LEU A 323 -16.02 -7.41 -5.22
N LEU A 324 -16.70 -6.26 -5.19
CA LEU A 324 -16.53 -5.20 -4.20
C LEU A 324 -17.72 -5.20 -3.23
N ALA A 325 -17.42 -5.17 -1.93
CA ALA A 325 -18.37 -4.89 -0.88
C ALA A 325 -18.13 -3.46 -0.33
N PRO A 326 -19.15 -2.79 0.24
CA PRO A 326 -18.97 -1.51 0.91
C PRO A 326 -17.95 -1.61 2.06
N ALA A 327 -17.17 -0.55 2.29
CA ALA A 327 -16.10 -0.56 3.28
C ALA A 327 -16.60 -0.91 4.70
N GLY A 328 -16.12 -2.03 5.25
CA GLY A 328 -16.46 -2.52 6.59
C GLY A 328 -17.81 -3.22 6.70
N ASP A 329 -18.55 -3.39 5.60
CA ASP A 329 -19.81 -4.14 5.58
C ASP A 329 -19.54 -5.65 5.50
N VAL A 330 -19.60 -6.28 6.67
CA VAL A 330 -19.30 -7.71 6.86
C VAL A 330 -20.34 -8.59 6.17
N GLU A 331 -21.60 -8.15 6.10
CA GLU A 331 -22.69 -8.89 5.45
C GLU A 331 -22.49 -8.96 3.94
N SER A 332 -22.30 -7.80 3.31
CA SER A 332 -21.98 -7.73 1.88
C SER A 332 -20.69 -8.47 1.50
N LEU A 333 -19.69 -8.50 2.42
CA LEU A 333 -18.48 -9.30 2.21
C LEU A 333 -18.79 -10.80 2.24
N ALA A 334 -19.64 -11.25 3.18
CA ALA A 334 -20.08 -12.66 3.27
C ALA A 334 -20.86 -13.08 2.03
N GLU A 335 -21.79 -12.23 1.55
CA GLU A 335 -22.55 -12.47 0.32
C GLU A 335 -21.63 -12.61 -0.90
N ALA A 336 -20.66 -11.70 -1.06
CA ALA A 336 -19.71 -11.74 -2.16
C ALA A 336 -18.83 -13.01 -2.14
N ILE A 337 -18.38 -13.43 -0.94
CA ILE A 337 -17.63 -14.67 -0.74
C ILE A 337 -18.52 -15.87 -1.07
N GLY A 338 -19.75 -15.93 -0.52
CA GLY A 338 -20.69 -17.01 -0.75
C GLY A 338 -21.07 -17.15 -2.23
N CYS A 339 -21.19 -16.03 -2.96
CA CYS A 339 -21.44 -16.02 -4.40
C CYS A 339 -20.32 -16.75 -5.18
N LEU A 340 -19.05 -16.48 -4.89
CA LEU A 340 -17.93 -17.13 -5.60
C LEU A 340 -17.73 -18.59 -5.19
N LEU A 341 -18.03 -18.95 -3.93
CA LEU A 341 -18.02 -20.35 -3.48
C LEU A 341 -19.17 -21.16 -4.10
N GLY A 342 -20.32 -20.52 -4.33
CA GLY A 342 -21.49 -21.14 -4.96
C GLY A 342 -21.39 -21.28 -6.49
N ASP A 343 -20.52 -20.48 -7.15
CA ASP A 343 -20.22 -20.56 -8.59
C ASP A 343 -18.70 -20.49 -8.84
N PRO A 344 -18.00 -21.64 -8.72
CA PRO A 344 -16.55 -21.71 -8.99
C PRO A 344 -16.18 -21.27 -10.41
N GLU A 345 -17.08 -21.49 -11.39
CA GLU A 345 -16.82 -21.07 -12.77
C GLU A 345 -16.88 -19.53 -12.91
N GLN A 346 -17.75 -18.86 -12.15
CA GLN A 346 -17.73 -17.42 -12.06
C GLN A 346 -16.41 -16.92 -11.48
N ALA A 347 -15.92 -17.54 -10.39
CA ALA A 347 -14.63 -17.20 -9.80
C ALA A 347 -13.49 -17.33 -10.83
N ARG A 348 -13.46 -18.41 -11.62
CA ARG A 348 -12.49 -18.61 -12.70
C ARG A 348 -12.63 -17.58 -13.82
N ARG A 349 -13.87 -17.23 -14.23
CA ARG A 349 -14.10 -16.20 -15.27
C ARG A 349 -13.60 -14.83 -14.82
N LEU A 350 -13.91 -14.44 -13.58
CA LEU A 350 -13.44 -13.17 -13.02
C LEU A 350 -11.90 -13.18 -12.88
N GLY A 351 -11.31 -14.28 -12.44
CA GLY A 351 -9.87 -14.45 -12.34
C GLY A 351 -9.14 -14.33 -13.69
N ARG A 352 -9.66 -14.93 -14.75
CA ARG A 352 -9.11 -14.76 -16.11
C ARG A 352 -9.17 -13.31 -16.59
N ARG A 353 -10.25 -12.58 -16.28
CA ARG A 353 -10.36 -11.14 -16.58
C ARG A 353 -9.42 -10.33 -15.73
N ALA A 354 -9.27 -10.68 -14.45
CA ALA A 354 -8.35 -10.05 -13.52
C ALA A 354 -6.90 -10.12 -14.03
N ALA A 355 -6.45 -11.29 -14.50
CA ALA A 355 -5.12 -11.46 -15.09
C ALA A 355 -4.91 -10.52 -16.29
N ARG A 356 -5.88 -10.46 -17.21
CA ARG A 356 -5.80 -9.55 -18.37
C ARG A 356 -5.71 -8.08 -17.96
N VAL A 357 -6.49 -7.66 -16.95
CA VAL A 357 -6.43 -6.29 -16.43
C VAL A 357 -5.07 -6.01 -15.81
N ALA A 358 -4.53 -6.94 -14.99
CA ALA A 358 -3.22 -6.80 -14.39
C ALA A 358 -2.12 -6.68 -15.44
N THR A 359 -2.09 -7.59 -16.42
CA THR A 359 -1.05 -7.63 -17.48
C THR A 359 -1.09 -6.41 -18.41
N ASN A 360 -2.29 -5.88 -18.71
CA ASN A 360 -2.42 -4.79 -19.68
C ASN A 360 -2.34 -3.39 -19.07
N ARG A 361 -2.77 -3.24 -17.80
CA ARG A 361 -2.92 -1.92 -17.18
C ARG A 361 -1.85 -1.65 -16.10
N PHE A 362 -1.40 -2.68 -15.40
CA PHE A 362 -0.51 -2.54 -14.26
C PHE A 362 0.86 -3.14 -14.56
N THR A 363 1.61 -2.51 -15.47
CA THR A 363 2.93 -2.96 -15.88
C THR A 363 4.02 -2.09 -15.27
N HIS A 364 5.14 -2.71 -14.88
CA HIS A 364 6.30 -1.96 -14.40
C HIS A 364 6.87 -1.03 -15.47
N THR A 365 6.83 -1.43 -16.74
CA THR A 365 7.27 -0.58 -17.86
C THR A 365 6.43 0.69 -17.97
N GLY A 366 5.09 0.57 -17.92
CA GLY A 366 4.19 1.73 -17.96
C GLY A 366 4.35 2.64 -16.73
N TYR A 367 4.58 2.05 -15.54
CA TYR A 367 4.92 2.81 -14.35
C TYR A 367 6.22 3.62 -14.55
N LEU A 368 7.29 2.99 -15.04
CA LEU A 368 8.57 3.67 -15.29
C LEU A 368 8.46 4.75 -16.36
N GLU A 369 7.67 4.53 -17.41
CA GLU A 369 7.44 5.53 -18.46
C GLU A 369 6.72 6.77 -17.90
N ALA A 370 5.65 6.57 -17.12
CA ALA A 370 4.95 7.67 -16.47
C ALA A 370 5.85 8.44 -15.49
N MET A 371 6.63 7.74 -14.66
CA MET A 371 7.58 8.37 -13.74
C MET A 371 8.66 9.14 -14.49
N GLN A 372 9.22 8.57 -15.57
CA GLN A 372 10.23 9.23 -16.38
C GLN A 372 9.70 10.53 -17.00
N THR A 373 8.52 10.47 -17.64
CA THR A 373 7.88 11.65 -18.25
C THR A 373 7.67 12.76 -17.22
N LEU A 374 7.10 12.44 -16.08
CA LEU A 374 6.88 13.41 -15.02
C LEU A 374 8.18 14.04 -14.50
N LEU A 375 9.22 13.23 -14.29
CA LEU A 375 10.50 13.72 -13.78
C LEU A 375 11.25 14.58 -14.83
N GLU A 376 11.09 14.28 -16.12
CA GLU A 376 11.65 15.09 -17.23
C GLU A 376 10.94 16.44 -17.39
N GLU A 377 9.62 16.49 -17.12
CA GLU A 377 8.84 17.74 -17.14
C GLU A 377 9.21 18.69 -15.99
N VAL A 378 9.66 18.14 -14.86
CA VAL A 378 10.00 18.92 -13.66
C VAL A 378 11.46 19.36 -13.67
N ALA A 379 12.35 18.65 -14.34
CA ALA A 379 13.80 18.91 -14.40
C ALA A 379 14.14 20.16 -15.20
#